data_af0d5c81cf5aab2cc9bf5402428227c1
#
_entry.id   af0d5c81cf5aab2cc9bf5402428227c1
#
_cell.length_a   1.000
_cell.length_b   1.000
_cell.length_c   1.000
_cell.angle_alpha   90.00
_cell.angle_beta   90.00
_cell.angle_gamma   90.00
#
_symmetry.space_group_name_H-M   'P 1'
#
loop_
_entity.id
_entity.type
_entity.pdbx_description
1 polymer ?
#
loop_
_entity_poly.entity_id
_entity_poly.type
_entity_poly.pdbx_seq_one_letter_code
_entity_poly.pdbx_strand_id
1 'polypeptide(L)'
;MKKKIVSIIGTGVIGAGWAARFLAKGYIVKAYDPNIDSLEKLNKNIRFAFKSLKKIGLNKNASLKKLKVFTDLNDALHETTFVQENAPENEKIKKTF
;
A
#
# COMPACT_ATOMS: atom_id res chain seq x y z
N MET A 1 -18.46 -12.09 3.64
CA MET A 1 -18.00 -10.85 3.04
C MET A 1 -16.58 -10.95 2.58
N LYS A 2 -16.31 -10.51 1.37
CA LYS A 2 -14.96 -10.53 0.86
C LYS A 2 -14.13 -9.42 1.47
N LYS A 3 -12.93 -9.74 1.88
CA LYS A 3 -11.97 -8.74 2.32
C LYS A 3 -11.41 -8.05 1.10
N LYS A 4 -11.26 -6.74 1.19
CA LYS A 4 -10.63 -6.00 0.11
C LYS A 4 -9.16 -5.83 0.44
N ILE A 5 -8.32 -6.44 -0.37
CA ILE A 5 -6.88 -6.43 -0.17
C ILE A 5 -6.22 -5.78 -1.37
N VAL A 6 -5.48 -4.71 -1.11
CA VAL A 6 -4.79 -3.95 -2.15
C VAL A 6 -3.30 -4.11 -1.96
N SER A 7 -2.59 -4.41 -3.03
CA SER A 7 -1.14 -4.45 -3.00
C SER A 7 -0.59 -3.19 -3.65
N ILE A 8 0.34 -2.54 -2.97
CA ILE A 8 1.02 -1.35 -3.47
C ILE A 8 2.43 -1.78 -3.86
N ILE A 9 2.73 -1.72 -5.13
CA ILE A 9 4.02 -2.12 -5.68
C ILE A 9 4.83 -0.88 -5.99
N GLY A 10 6.03 -0.82 -5.45
CA GLY A 10 6.91 0.32 -5.69
C GLY A 10 6.85 1.30 -4.56
N THR A 11 7.75 2.26 -4.60
CA THR A 11 7.99 3.18 -3.51
C THR A 11 7.72 4.62 -3.89
N GLY A 12 7.92 5.48 -2.92
CA GLY A 12 7.85 6.91 -3.12
C GLY A 12 6.58 7.50 -2.56
N VAL A 13 6.49 8.80 -2.72
CA VAL A 13 5.41 9.57 -2.14
C VAL A 13 4.05 9.20 -2.73
N ILE A 14 4.04 8.92 -4.04
CA ILE A 14 2.79 8.57 -4.71
C ILE A 14 2.24 7.25 -4.19
N GLY A 15 3.12 6.24 -4.06
CA GLY A 15 2.70 4.95 -3.53
C GLY A 15 2.19 5.06 -2.10
N ALA A 16 2.87 5.85 -1.28
CA ALA A 16 2.46 6.04 0.10
C ALA A 16 1.09 6.73 0.17
N GLY A 17 0.84 7.69 -0.71
CA GLY A 17 -0.44 8.38 -0.75
C GLY A 17 -1.59 7.43 -1.09
N TRP A 18 -1.39 6.57 -2.08
CA TRP A 18 -2.41 5.60 -2.45
C TRP A 18 -2.66 4.60 -1.33
N ALA A 19 -1.57 4.10 -0.71
CA ALA A 19 -1.70 3.15 0.39
C ALA A 19 -2.51 3.75 1.55
N ALA A 20 -2.20 4.99 1.91
CA ALA A 20 -2.90 5.65 2.99
C ALA A 20 -4.38 5.84 2.67
N ARG A 21 -4.70 6.17 1.43
CA ARG A 21 -6.09 6.33 1.02
C ARG A 21 -6.87 5.03 1.11
N PHE A 22 -6.27 3.92 0.69
CA PHE A 22 -6.93 2.63 0.80
C PHE A 22 -7.12 2.22 2.26
N LEU A 23 -6.11 2.47 3.10
CA LEU A 23 -6.24 2.22 4.52
C LEU A 23 -7.37 3.04 5.12
N ALA A 24 -7.47 4.30 4.71
CA ALA A 24 -8.52 5.19 5.22
C ALA A 24 -9.91 4.70 4.85
N LYS A 25 -10.02 3.95 3.78
CA LYS A 25 -11.29 3.36 3.36
C LYS A 25 -11.55 1.99 4.00
N GLY A 26 -10.64 1.51 4.82
CA GLY A 26 -10.82 0.26 5.53
C GLY A 26 -10.27 -0.97 4.84
N TYR A 27 -9.48 -0.79 3.80
CA TYR A 27 -8.87 -1.90 3.07
C TYR A 27 -7.65 -2.42 3.81
N ILE A 28 -7.33 -3.68 3.54
CA ILE A 28 -6.05 -4.24 3.94
C ILE A 28 -5.06 -3.86 2.84
N VAL A 29 -3.93 -3.30 3.23
CA VAL A 29 -2.92 -2.86 2.26
C VAL A 29 -1.64 -3.66 2.45
N LYS A 30 -1.14 -4.23 1.36
CA LYS A 30 0.12 -4.95 1.34
C LYS A 30 1.09 -4.14 0.49
N ALA A 31 2.07 -3.55 1.13
CA ALA A 31 3.05 -2.71 0.46
C ALA A 31 4.32 -3.50 0.20
N TYR A 32 4.87 -3.35 -0.99
CA TYR A 32 6.03 -4.11 -1.41
C TYR A 32 7.17 -3.22 -1.90
N ASP A 33 8.37 -3.57 -1.50
CA ASP A 33 9.58 -3.05 -2.09
C ASP A 33 10.69 -4.07 -1.83
N PRO A 34 11.49 -4.41 -2.84
CA PRO A 34 12.56 -5.40 -2.66
C PRO A 34 13.70 -4.91 -1.78
N ASN A 35 13.83 -3.59 -1.62
CA ASN A 35 14.87 -2.99 -0.80
C ASN A 35 14.31 -2.64 0.57
N ILE A 36 14.93 -3.19 1.62
CA ILE A 36 14.41 -3.01 2.97
C ILE A 36 14.43 -1.54 3.42
N ASP A 37 15.46 -0.79 3.03
CA ASP A 37 15.52 0.63 3.40
C ASP A 37 14.42 1.43 2.74
N SER A 38 14.16 1.15 1.47
CA SER A 38 13.06 1.79 0.75
C SER A 38 11.72 1.42 1.35
N LEU A 39 11.58 0.17 1.77
CA LEU A 39 10.36 -0.30 2.40
C LEU A 39 10.09 0.41 3.71
N GLU A 40 11.15 0.66 4.49
CA GLU A 40 11.00 1.39 5.75
C GLU A 40 10.58 2.83 5.51
N LYS A 41 11.12 3.46 4.47
CA LYS A 41 10.70 4.81 4.11
C LYS A 41 9.25 4.83 3.67
N LEU A 42 8.88 3.85 2.87
CA LEU A 42 7.50 3.72 2.41
C LEU A 42 6.55 3.58 3.59
N ASN A 43 6.92 2.72 4.54
CA ASN A 43 6.11 2.50 5.73
C ASN A 43 5.91 3.81 6.52
N LYS A 44 6.99 4.56 6.71
CA LYS A 44 6.90 5.85 7.42
C LYS A 44 6.02 6.84 6.68
N ASN A 45 6.17 6.89 5.36
CA ASN A 45 5.39 7.82 4.54
C ASN A 45 3.90 7.47 4.57
N ILE A 46 3.59 6.18 4.56
CA ILE A 46 2.20 5.73 4.64
C ILE A 46 1.59 6.15 5.96
N ARG A 47 2.31 5.94 7.05
CA ARG A 47 1.81 6.29 8.38
C ARG A 47 1.59 7.78 8.53
N PHE A 48 2.51 8.57 7.97
CA PHE A 48 2.39 10.02 8.00
C PHE A 48 1.17 10.48 7.20
N ALA A 49 1.00 9.94 6.00
CA ALA A 49 -0.13 10.28 5.15
C ALA A 49 -1.46 9.87 5.79
N PHE A 50 -1.47 8.71 6.43
CA PHE A 50 -2.67 8.23 7.11
C PHE A 50 -3.10 9.17 8.23
N LYS A 51 -2.13 9.67 9.00
CA LYS A 51 -2.42 10.63 10.05
C LYS A 51 -3.02 11.92 9.51
N SER A 52 -2.55 12.35 8.35
CA SER A 52 -3.11 13.54 7.71
C SER A 52 -4.56 13.30 7.30
N LEU A 53 -4.88 12.11 6.82
CA LEU A 53 -6.24 11.77 6.41
C LEU A 53 -7.19 11.66 7.59
N LYS A 54 -6.69 11.39 8.78
CA LYS A 54 -7.54 11.34 9.96
C LYS A 54 -8.28 12.65 10.19
N LYS A 55 -7.67 13.75 9.80
CA LYS A 55 -8.28 15.06 9.97
C LYS A 55 -9.49 15.27 9.08
N ILE A 56 -9.56 14.53 7.98
CA ILE A 56 -10.64 14.62 7.02
C ILE A 56 -11.77 13.67 7.38
N GLY A 57 -11.42 12.58 8.03
CA GLY A 57 -12.37 11.55 8.41
C GLY A 57 -12.00 10.23 7.80
N LEU A 58 -12.14 9.17 8.56
CA LEU A 58 -11.81 7.82 8.14
C LEU A 58 -13.05 6.95 8.17
N ASN A 59 -13.01 5.90 7.34
CA ASN A 59 -13.98 4.83 7.44
C ASN A 59 -13.85 4.20 8.83
N LYS A 60 -14.93 3.73 9.40
CA LYS A 60 -14.91 3.13 10.74
C LYS A 60 -14.02 1.89 10.81
N ASN A 61 -13.75 1.26 9.68
CA ASN A 61 -12.89 0.08 9.61
C ASN A 61 -11.43 0.41 9.33
N ALA A 62 -11.11 1.70 9.19
CA ALA A 62 -9.75 2.12 8.88
C ALA A 62 -8.83 1.88 10.07
N SER A 63 -7.64 1.32 9.79
CA SER A 63 -6.67 1.08 10.85
C SER A 63 -5.30 0.85 10.23
N LEU A 64 -4.27 1.43 10.84
CA LEU A 64 -2.90 1.15 10.44
C LEU A 64 -2.50 -0.30 10.69
N LYS A 65 -3.26 -1.01 11.52
CA LYS A 65 -3.01 -2.43 11.74
C LYS A 65 -3.26 -3.26 10.50
N LYS A 66 -3.96 -2.70 9.53
CA LYS A 66 -4.24 -3.37 8.26
C LYS A 66 -3.13 -3.17 7.24
N LEU A 67 -2.11 -2.41 7.58
CA LEU A 67 -0.94 -2.24 6.72
C LEU A 67 0.05 -3.36 6.99
N LYS A 68 0.45 -4.05 5.93
CA LYS A 68 1.47 -5.10 5.99
C LYS A 68 2.52 -4.80 4.94
N VAL A 69 3.78 -5.01 5.27
CA VAL A 69 4.88 -4.69 4.38
C VAL A 69 5.66 -5.96 4.03
N PHE A 70 6.16 -6.02 2.81
CA PHE A 70 6.83 -7.22 2.30
C PHE A 70 8.01 -6.87 1.42
N THR A 71 9.06 -7.68 1.49
CA THR A 71 10.17 -7.60 0.56
C THR A 71 10.06 -8.68 -0.52
N ASP A 72 9.11 -9.60 -0.37
CA ASP A 72 8.85 -10.65 -1.35
C ASP A 72 7.57 -10.33 -2.11
N LEU A 73 7.70 -10.28 -3.44
CA LEU A 73 6.57 -9.90 -4.28
C LEU A 73 5.41 -10.88 -4.20
N ASN A 74 5.72 -12.17 -4.14
CA ASN A 74 4.67 -13.18 -4.07
C ASN A 74 3.83 -13.04 -2.81
N ASP A 75 4.49 -12.75 -1.68
CA ASP A 75 3.78 -12.53 -0.43
C ASP A 75 2.88 -11.31 -0.53
N ALA A 76 3.39 -10.25 -1.17
CA ALA A 76 2.61 -9.02 -1.29
C ALA A 76 1.40 -9.19 -2.19
N LEU A 77 1.49 -10.09 -3.18
CA LEU A 77 0.39 -10.30 -4.13
C LEU A 77 -0.60 -11.38 -3.70
N HIS A 78 -0.28 -12.14 -2.68
CA HIS A 78 -1.13 -13.23 -2.23
C HIS A 78 -2.53 -12.72 -1.83
N GLU A 79 -3.55 -13.32 -2.38
CA GLU A 79 -4.95 -12.96 -2.10
C GLU A 79 -5.32 -11.51 -2.36
N THR A 80 -4.59 -10.88 -3.26
CA THR A 80 -4.84 -9.48 -3.59
C THR A 80 -6.03 -9.34 -4.54
N THR A 81 -6.88 -8.34 -4.27
CA THR A 81 -8.00 -8.04 -5.15
C THR A 81 -7.70 -6.88 -6.11
N PHE A 82 -6.71 -6.06 -5.77
CA PHE A 82 -6.32 -4.94 -6.62
C PHE A 82 -4.85 -4.61 -6.43
N VAL A 83 -4.18 -4.29 -7.51
CA VAL A 83 -2.76 -3.94 -7.47
C VAL A 83 -2.56 -2.52 -7.99
N GLN A 84 -1.92 -1.69 -7.20
CA GLN A 84 -1.52 -0.35 -7.59
C GLN A 84 -0.02 -0.37 -7.81
N GLU A 85 0.42 -0.18 -9.03
CA GLU A 85 1.83 -0.25 -9.39
C GLU A 85 2.38 1.15 -9.57
N ASN A 86 3.45 1.45 -8.84
CA ASN A 86 4.07 2.77 -8.86
C ASN A 86 5.54 2.70 -9.21
N ALA A 87 5.94 1.66 -9.92
CA ALA A 87 7.33 1.50 -10.35
C ALA A 87 7.71 2.63 -11.30
N PRO A 88 9.01 2.96 -11.38
CA PRO A 88 9.44 3.95 -12.34
C PRO A 88 8.99 3.60 -13.73
N GLU A 89 8.64 4.63 -14.50
CA GLU A 89 8.07 4.46 -15.81
C GLU A 89 8.94 3.62 -16.74
N ASN A 90 10.25 3.74 -16.62
CA ASN A 90 11.16 3.00 -17.48
C ASN A 90 11.19 1.51 -17.18
N GLU A 91 10.59 1.09 -16.11
CA GLU A 91 10.54 -0.32 -15.76
C GLU A 91 9.43 -1.05 -16.46
N LYS A 92 8.41 -0.34 -16.81
CA LYS A 92 7.33 -0.91 -17.61
C LYS A 92 6.81 -2.25 -17.10
N ILE A 93 6.67 -2.39 -15.84
CA ILE A 93 6.12 -3.61 -15.32
C ILE A 93 4.62 -3.59 -15.50
N LYS A 94 4.16 -4.36 -16.43
CA LYS A 94 2.74 -4.44 -16.71
C LYS A 94 2.20 -5.71 -16.15
N LYS A 95 1.28 -5.59 -15.24
CA LYS A 95 0.70 -6.76 -14.62
C LYS A 95 -0.78 -6.82 -14.89
N THR A 96 -1.19 -8.00 -15.23
CA THR A 96 -2.61 -8.30 -15.40
C THR A 96 -2.93 -9.40 -14.41
N PHE A 97 -3.69 -9.09 -13.45
CA PHE A 97 -4.02 -10.05 -12.42
C PHE A 97 -5.49 -10.35 -12.40
#